data_e776577a0e4343408ce491c9d16fc1f0
#
_entry.id   e776577a0e4343408ce491c9d16fc1f0
#
_cell.length_a   1.000
_cell.length_b   1.000
_cell.length_c   1.000
_cell.angle_alpha   90.00
_cell.angle_beta   90.00
_cell.angle_gamma   90.00
#
_symmetry.space_group_name_H-M   'P 1'
#
loop_
_entity.id
_entity.type
_entity.pdbx_description
1 polymer ?
#
loop_
_entity_poly.entity_id
_entity_poly.type
_entity_poly.pdbx_seq_one_letter_code
_entity_poly.pdbx_strand_id
1 'polypeptide(L)'
;RFDVETPLEETMLAFSDIVRQGKALYIGVSEWSADEITRGAKLAREMNVPFISNQPQYSMLWRVIEEEVVPACEHEGLSQIVWSPIAQGVLTGKYLPGQPPPAGSRATDELSGKNFISRFLNDTTLTKVQQLKPIAEQAGLTMAQLAIAWVLQNKNVASAIVGATKPEQLDDNVKAAGVVLDAATMK
;
A
#
# COMPACT_ATOMS: atom_id res chain seq x y z
N ARG A 1 -4.49 -5.55 12.38
CA ARG A 1 -3.32 -4.89 12.98
C ARG A 1 -2.85 -5.71 14.18
N PHE A 2 -1.61 -5.48 14.62
CA PHE A 2 -1.10 -6.08 15.84
C PHE A 2 -1.86 -5.53 17.05
N ASP A 3 -2.20 -6.42 17.98
CA ASP A 3 -2.81 -6.02 19.24
C ASP A 3 -1.80 -6.30 20.37
N VAL A 4 -1.37 -5.23 21.02
CA VAL A 4 -0.35 -5.31 22.07
C VAL A 4 -0.86 -5.89 23.39
N GLU A 5 -2.19 -5.93 23.56
CA GLU A 5 -2.83 -6.48 24.76
C GLU A 5 -3.12 -7.99 24.63
N THR A 6 -3.12 -8.51 23.39
CA THR A 6 -3.34 -9.94 23.13
C THR A 6 -2.01 -10.65 22.89
N PRO A 7 -1.69 -11.73 23.62
CA PRO A 7 -0.51 -12.54 23.35
C PRO A 7 -0.48 -12.99 21.88
N LEU A 8 0.68 -12.86 21.24
CA LEU A 8 0.83 -13.23 19.82
C LEU A 8 0.48 -14.70 19.57
N GLU A 9 0.78 -15.57 20.54
CA GLU A 9 0.47 -17.00 20.50
C GLU A 9 -1.04 -17.26 20.40
N GLU A 10 -1.87 -16.49 21.10
CA GLU A 10 -3.33 -16.60 21.01
C GLU A 10 -3.84 -16.20 19.64
N THR A 11 -3.32 -15.11 19.10
CA THR A 11 -3.65 -14.64 17.73
C THR A 11 -3.30 -15.73 16.71
N MET A 12 -2.09 -16.30 16.80
CA MET A 12 -1.64 -17.33 15.86
C MET A 12 -2.39 -18.66 16.04
N LEU A 13 -2.78 -19.01 17.26
CA LEU A 13 -3.62 -20.19 17.54
C LEU A 13 -5.01 -20.01 16.91
N ALA A 14 -5.63 -18.84 17.06
CA ALA A 14 -6.91 -18.54 16.41
C ALA A 14 -6.82 -18.65 14.88
N PHE A 15 -5.73 -18.16 14.25
CA PHE A 15 -5.49 -18.36 12.82
C PHE A 15 -5.33 -19.84 12.45
N SER A 16 -4.61 -20.61 13.29
CA SER A 16 -4.47 -22.07 13.10
C SER A 16 -5.82 -22.76 13.09
N ASP A 17 -6.69 -22.42 14.02
CA ASP A 17 -8.03 -23.01 14.11
C ASP A 17 -8.92 -22.63 12.92
N ILE A 18 -8.86 -21.39 12.45
CA ILE A 18 -9.58 -20.94 11.25
C ILE A 18 -9.14 -21.72 10.00
N VAL A 19 -7.84 -21.92 9.82
CA VAL A 19 -7.29 -22.69 8.70
C VAL A 19 -7.68 -24.16 8.80
N ARG A 20 -7.52 -24.79 9.99
CA ARG A 20 -7.89 -26.19 10.21
C ARG A 20 -9.39 -26.46 10.01
N GLN A 21 -10.25 -25.50 10.31
CA GLN A 21 -11.69 -25.56 10.05
C GLN A 21 -12.03 -25.35 8.57
N GLY A 22 -11.06 -25.10 7.70
CA GLY A 22 -11.28 -24.85 6.28
C GLY A 22 -11.95 -23.50 5.96
N LYS A 23 -12.00 -22.58 6.93
CA LYS A 23 -12.60 -21.24 6.75
C LYS A 23 -11.70 -20.26 6.00
N ALA A 24 -10.38 -20.50 6.02
CA ALA A 24 -9.39 -19.79 5.25
C ALA A 24 -8.33 -20.77 4.72
N LEU A 25 -7.77 -20.51 3.55
CA LEU A 25 -6.66 -21.26 2.98
C LEU A 25 -5.32 -20.65 3.39
N TYR A 26 -5.27 -19.33 3.49
CA TYR A 26 -4.10 -18.55 3.81
C TYR A 26 -4.47 -17.46 4.81
N ILE A 27 -3.50 -16.99 5.57
CA ILE A 27 -3.67 -15.84 6.45
C ILE A 27 -2.67 -14.75 6.13
N GLY A 28 -3.04 -13.53 6.50
CA GLY A 28 -2.17 -12.36 6.43
C GLY A 28 -2.50 -11.37 7.54
N VAL A 29 -1.63 -10.41 7.71
CA VAL A 29 -1.74 -9.36 8.73
C VAL A 29 -1.72 -7.98 8.08
N SER A 30 -1.88 -6.92 8.88
CA SER A 30 -1.85 -5.56 8.39
C SER A 30 -1.04 -4.66 9.31
N GLU A 31 -0.13 -3.86 8.74
CA GLU A 31 0.66 -2.87 9.47
C GLU A 31 1.53 -3.48 10.60
N TRP A 32 1.99 -4.71 10.45
CA TRP A 32 2.92 -5.31 11.39
C TRP A 32 4.34 -4.80 11.15
N SER A 33 5.08 -4.59 12.22
CA SER A 33 6.51 -4.28 12.21
C SER A 33 7.35 -5.50 11.79
N ALA A 34 8.63 -5.29 11.50
CA ALA A 34 9.56 -6.36 11.15
C ALA A 34 9.69 -7.42 12.27
N ASP A 35 9.76 -6.98 13.55
CA ASP A 35 9.80 -7.89 14.70
C ASP A 35 8.52 -8.72 14.82
N GLU A 36 7.34 -8.09 14.73
CA GLU A 36 6.04 -8.77 14.79
C GLU A 36 5.89 -9.79 13.66
N ILE A 37 6.35 -9.47 12.44
CA ILE A 37 6.34 -10.38 11.29
C ILE A 37 7.25 -11.59 11.58
N THR A 38 8.47 -11.36 12.02
CA THR A 38 9.44 -12.43 12.29
C THR A 38 8.95 -13.37 13.38
N ARG A 39 8.42 -12.82 14.48
CA ARG A 39 7.84 -13.62 15.58
C ARG A 39 6.60 -14.38 15.13
N GLY A 40 5.70 -13.70 14.40
CA GLY A 40 4.49 -14.34 13.87
C GLY A 40 4.80 -15.44 12.87
N ALA A 41 5.77 -15.25 11.98
CA ALA A 41 6.20 -16.25 11.01
C ALA A 41 6.81 -17.49 11.68
N LYS A 42 7.58 -17.31 12.77
CA LYS A 42 8.07 -18.42 13.57
C LYS A 42 6.93 -19.27 14.13
N LEU A 43 5.96 -18.65 14.81
CA LEU A 43 4.79 -19.34 15.36
C LEU A 43 3.93 -19.98 14.25
N ALA A 44 3.78 -19.31 13.11
CA ALA A 44 3.06 -19.85 11.96
C ALA A 44 3.67 -21.19 11.48
N ARG A 45 5.00 -21.28 11.40
CA ARG A 45 5.70 -22.52 11.05
C ARG A 45 5.46 -23.61 12.09
N GLU A 46 5.57 -23.30 13.38
CA GLU A 46 5.35 -24.26 14.48
C GLU A 46 3.91 -24.78 14.49
N MET A 47 2.93 -23.96 14.11
CA MET A 47 1.50 -24.31 14.10
C MET A 47 0.99 -24.81 12.74
N ASN A 48 1.86 -24.87 11.71
CA ASN A 48 1.51 -25.20 10.32
C ASN A 48 0.43 -24.26 9.74
N VAL A 49 0.56 -22.97 9.99
CA VAL A 49 -0.32 -21.92 9.47
C VAL A 49 0.32 -21.30 8.23
N PRO A 50 -0.35 -21.28 7.07
CA PRO A 50 0.16 -20.66 5.86
C PRO A 50 0.03 -19.13 5.95
N PHE A 51 0.99 -18.49 6.60
CA PHE A 51 1.13 -17.04 6.77
C PHE A 51 1.88 -16.46 5.57
N ILE A 52 1.18 -15.71 4.70
CA ILE A 52 1.72 -15.38 3.37
C ILE A 52 1.81 -13.88 3.09
N SER A 53 1.17 -13.01 3.85
CA SER A 53 1.13 -11.60 3.48
C SER A 53 1.08 -10.64 4.67
N ASN A 54 1.63 -9.45 4.42
CA ASN A 54 1.39 -8.26 5.23
C ASN A 54 0.71 -7.20 4.35
N GLN A 55 -0.21 -6.42 4.90
CA GLN A 55 -0.95 -5.37 4.22
C GLN A 55 -0.61 -4.00 4.80
N PRO A 56 0.51 -3.38 4.39
CA PRO A 56 0.93 -2.06 4.86
C PRO A 56 0.50 -0.94 3.93
N GLN A 57 0.54 0.31 4.43
CA GLN A 57 0.53 1.48 3.58
C GLN A 57 1.85 1.59 2.81
N TYR A 58 1.76 1.82 1.48
CA TYR A 58 2.94 2.06 0.66
C TYR A 58 2.61 2.93 -0.55
N SER A 59 3.42 3.94 -0.77
CA SER A 59 3.35 4.85 -1.93
C SER A 59 4.65 5.64 -2.05
N MET A 60 4.83 6.38 -3.13
CA MET A 60 5.94 7.34 -3.27
C MET A 60 6.04 8.36 -2.12
N LEU A 61 4.92 8.68 -1.46
CA LEU A 61 4.84 9.61 -0.32
C LEU A 61 4.89 8.91 1.05
N TRP A 62 4.95 7.57 1.08
CA TRP A 62 4.99 6.79 2.32
C TRP A 62 5.80 5.52 2.11
N ARG A 63 7.08 5.57 2.44
CA ARG A 63 8.08 4.54 2.12
C ARG A 63 8.65 3.82 3.34
N VAL A 64 7.98 3.97 4.49
CA VAL A 64 8.48 3.49 5.80
C VAL A 64 8.78 1.99 5.80
N ILE A 65 8.05 1.20 5.01
CA ILE A 65 8.22 -0.26 4.99
C ILE A 65 9.52 -0.74 4.34
N GLU A 66 10.18 0.12 3.55
CA GLU A 66 11.34 -0.29 2.73
C GLU A 66 12.57 -0.68 3.57
N GLU A 67 12.74 -0.05 4.73
CA GLU A 67 13.95 -0.19 5.55
C GLU A 67 13.99 -1.52 6.30
N GLU A 68 12.88 -1.93 6.91
CA GLU A 68 12.85 -3.10 7.79
C GLU A 68 11.77 -4.13 7.41
N VAL A 69 10.55 -3.66 7.10
CA VAL A 69 9.39 -4.55 6.90
C VAL A 69 9.52 -5.38 5.63
N VAL A 70 9.92 -4.76 4.52
CA VAL A 70 10.14 -5.48 3.26
C VAL A 70 11.23 -6.53 3.40
N PRO A 71 12.44 -6.21 3.92
CA PRO A 71 13.48 -7.22 4.15
C PRO A 71 13.03 -8.36 5.08
N ALA A 72 12.29 -8.05 6.16
CA ALA A 72 11.76 -9.08 7.06
C ALA A 72 10.78 -10.00 6.34
N CYS A 73 9.85 -9.44 5.55
CA CYS A 73 8.90 -10.23 4.77
C CYS A 73 9.60 -11.10 3.71
N GLU A 74 10.60 -10.56 3.01
CA GLU A 74 11.41 -11.35 2.05
C GLU A 74 12.10 -12.53 2.73
N HIS A 75 12.69 -12.30 3.91
CA HIS A 75 13.36 -13.36 4.70
C HIS A 75 12.37 -14.44 5.15
N GLU A 76 11.19 -14.06 5.58
CA GLU A 76 10.16 -14.96 6.10
C GLU A 76 9.26 -15.58 5.01
N GLY A 77 9.45 -15.21 3.75
CA GLY A 77 8.66 -15.71 2.62
C GLY A 77 7.25 -15.10 2.51
N LEU A 78 7.04 -13.90 3.06
CA LEU A 78 5.81 -13.14 2.94
C LEU A 78 5.90 -12.11 1.80
N SER A 79 4.74 -11.74 1.24
CA SER A 79 4.63 -10.64 0.27
C SER A 79 3.79 -9.50 0.82
N GLN A 80 3.96 -8.30 0.26
CA GLN A 80 3.14 -7.15 0.57
C GLN A 80 1.89 -7.09 -0.31
N ILE A 81 0.74 -6.77 0.30
CA ILE A 81 -0.48 -6.35 -0.38
C ILE A 81 -0.71 -4.91 0.04
N VAL A 82 -0.22 -3.96 -0.76
CA VAL A 82 -0.12 -2.57 -0.28
C VAL A 82 -1.42 -1.79 -0.48
N TRP A 83 -1.79 -0.96 0.50
CA TRP A 83 -2.90 -0.04 0.39
C TRP A 83 -2.45 1.40 0.19
N SER A 84 -3.34 2.23 -0.38
CA SER A 84 -3.08 3.64 -0.73
C SER A 84 -1.89 3.88 -1.67
N PRO A 85 -1.71 3.14 -2.75
CA PRO A 85 -0.60 3.34 -3.68
C PRO A 85 -0.61 4.73 -4.33
N ILE A 86 -1.78 5.37 -4.46
CA ILE A 86 -1.95 6.74 -4.97
C ILE A 86 -2.06 7.79 -3.86
N ALA A 87 -1.63 7.49 -2.63
CA ALA A 87 -1.66 8.38 -1.47
C ALA A 87 -3.02 9.10 -1.30
N GLN A 88 -4.12 8.33 -1.27
CA GLN A 88 -5.49 8.82 -1.13
C GLN A 88 -5.93 9.79 -2.27
N GLY A 89 -5.30 9.69 -3.42
CA GLY A 89 -5.57 10.53 -4.59
C GLY A 89 -4.65 11.74 -4.73
N VAL A 90 -3.71 11.97 -3.82
CA VAL A 90 -2.72 13.07 -3.95
C VAL A 90 -1.81 12.84 -5.16
N LEU A 91 -1.35 11.62 -5.37
CA LEU A 91 -0.49 11.26 -6.50
C LEU A 91 -1.19 11.25 -7.86
N THR A 92 -2.50 11.56 -7.92
CA THR A 92 -3.17 11.81 -9.22
C THR A 92 -2.87 13.21 -9.78
N GLY A 93 -2.22 14.09 -9.00
CA GLY A 93 -1.89 15.44 -9.40
C GLY A 93 -3.06 16.45 -9.36
N LYS A 94 -4.25 16.04 -8.91
CA LYS A 94 -5.45 16.90 -8.90
C LYS A 94 -5.44 18.00 -7.83
N TYR A 95 -4.61 17.86 -6.80
CA TYR A 95 -4.43 18.86 -5.75
C TYR A 95 -3.27 19.77 -6.11
N LEU A 96 -3.51 21.08 -6.17
CA LEU A 96 -2.51 22.08 -6.58
C LEU A 96 -2.05 22.90 -5.38
N PRO A 97 -0.74 23.27 -5.32
CA PRO A 97 -0.23 24.15 -4.27
C PRO A 97 -0.99 25.49 -4.25
N GLY A 98 -1.27 26.03 -3.07
CA GLY A 98 -1.95 27.32 -2.91
C GLY A 98 -3.40 27.38 -3.38
N GLN A 99 -3.99 26.26 -3.79
CA GLN A 99 -5.38 26.21 -4.26
C GLN A 99 -6.27 25.37 -3.33
N PRO A 100 -7.57 25.71 -3.23
CA PRO A 100 -8.51 24.87 -2.49
C PRO A 100 -8.66 23.49 -3.18
N PRO A 101 -8.92 22.45 -2.41
CA PRO A 101 -9.17 21.11 -2.96
C PRO A 101 -10.35 21.11 -3.92
N PRO A 102 -10.31 20.32 -5.01
CA PRO A 102 -11.44 20.18 -5.92
C PRO A 102 -12.70 19.71 -5.20
N ALA A 103 -13.85 20.28 -5.56
CA ALA A 103 -15.14 19.89 -5.02
C ALA A 103 -15.42 18.39 -5.26
N GLY A 104 -16.01 17.71 -4.27
CA GLY A 104 -16.30 16.28 -4.33
C GLY A 104 -15.06 15.39 -4.27
N SER A 105 -13.88 15.96 -3.99
CA SER A 105 -12.67 15.19 -3.75
C SER A 105 -12.62 14.64 -2.31
N ARG A 106 -11.73 13.66 -2.06
CA ARG A 106 -11.54 13.11 -0.71
C ARG A 106 -11.17 14.17 0.33
N ALA A 107 -10.49 15.24 -0.06
CA ALA A 107 -10.10 16.33 0.84
C ALA A 107 -11.30 17.19 1.28
N THR A 108 -12.44 17.12 0.58
CA THR A 108 -13.69 17.80 0.93
C THR A 108 -14.72 16.86 1.59
N ASP A 109 -14.37 15.59 1.79
CA ASP A 109 -15.20 14.61 2.50
C ASP A 109 -14.99 14.74 4.02
N GLU A 110 -15.96 15.30 4.72
CA GLU A 110 -15.90 15.55 6.17
C GLU A 110 -16.11 14.27 7.01
N LEU A 111 -16.69 13.21 6.44
CA LEU A 111 -17.02 12.01 7.20
C LEU A 111 -15.77 11.15 7.48
N SER A 112 -14.88 10.98 6.52
CA SER A 112 -13.72 10.11 6.70
C SER A 112 -12.49 10.52 5.89
N GLY A 113 -12.68 11.10 4.72
CA GLY A 113 -11.62 11.31 3.73
C GLY A 113 -10.56 12.31 4.16
N LYS A 114 -10.97 13.43 4.75
CA LYS A 114 -10.12 14.56 5.13
C LYS A 114 -8.98 14.16 6.08
N ASN A 115 -9.26 13.31 7.07
CA ASN A 115 -8.26 12.93 8.08
C ASN A 115 -7.12 12.07 7.50
N PHE A 116 -7.42 11.24 6.50
CA PHE A 116 -6.41 10.37 5.87
C PHE A 116 -5.48 11.10 4.90
N ILE A 117 -5.96 12.19 4.30
CA ILE A 117 -5.24 12.90 3.25
C ILE A 117 -4.51 14.15 3.77
N SER A 118 -4.97 14.73 4.90
CA SER A 118 -4.52 16.03 5.42
C SER A 118 -3.00 16.18 5.54
N ARG A 119 -2.30 15.13 5.97
CA ARG A 119 -0.84 15.13 6.10
C ARG A 119 -0.08 15.35 4.79
N PHE A 120 -0.72 15.05 3.65
CA PHE A 120 -0.13 15.23 2.32
C PHE A 120 -0.56 16.53 1.64
N LEU A 121 -1.58 17.24 2.17
CA LEU A 121 -2.12 18.46 1.60
C LEU A 121 -1.35 19.71 2.10
N ASN A 122 -0.06 19.75 1.82
CA ASN A 122 0.78 20.91 2.05
C ASN A 122 1.51 21.28 0.77
N ASP A 123 1.79 22.56 0.58
CA ASP A 123 2.35 23.09 -0.66
C ASP A 123 3.68 22.43 -1.06
N THR A 124 4.52 22.10 -0.09
CA THR A 124 5.79 21.43 -0.35
C THR A 124 5.58 20.06 -0.98
N THR A 125 4.69 19.25 -0.43
CA THR A 125 4.35 17.93 -0.97
C THR A 125 3.66 18.06 -2.32
N LEU A 126 2.67 18.94 -2.43
CA LEU A 126 1.92 19.13 -3.67
C LEU A 126 2.82 19.62 -4.81
N THR A 127 3.76 20.52 -4.53
CA THR A 127 4.74 20.98 -5.52
C THR A 127 5.60 19.82 -6.03
N LYS A 128 6.09 18.95 -5.14
CA LYS A 128 6.85 17.74 -5.54
C LYS A 128 5.99 16.79 -6.38
N VAL A 129 4.72 16.62 -6.02
CA VAL A 129 3.79 15.79 -6.80
C VAL A 129 3.60 16.34 -8.22
N GLN A 130 3.49 17.67 -8.38
CA GLN A 130 3.38 18.26 -9.72
C GLN A 130 4.64 18.02 -10.59
N GLN A 131 5.81 17.88 -9.98
CA GLN A 131 7.06 17.54 -10.69
C GLN A 131 7.06 16.11 -11.26
N LEU A 132 6.20 15.21 -10.80
CA LEU A 132 6.03 13.88 -11.37
C LEU A 132 5.27 13.90 -12.70
N LYS A 133 4.54 14.98 -13.02
CA LYS A 133 3.71 15.04 -14.22
C LYS A 133 4.51 14.85 -15.52
N PRO A 134 5.61 15.58 -15.78
CA PRO A 134 6.41 15.33 -16.96
C PRO A 134 7.02 13.93 -17.01
N ILE A 135 7.32 13.32 -15.86
CA ILE A 135 7.83 11.94 -15.78
C ILE A 135 6.75 10.95 -16.23
N ALA A 136 5.51 11.11 -15.74
CA ALA A 136 4.39 10.29 -16.16
C ALA A 136 4.11 10.43 -17.66
N GLU A 137 4.10 11.67 -18.18
CA GLU A 137 3.91 11.97 -19.60
C GLU A 137 5.00 11.33 -20.48
N GLN A 138 6.26 11.40 -20.06
CA GLN A 138 7.39 10.78 -20.78
C GLN A 138 7.28 9.25 -20.80
N ALA A 139 6.76 8.65 -19.70
CA ALA A 139 6.49 7.22 -19.62
C ALA A 139 5.20 6.79 -20.34
N GLY A 140 4.42 7.72 -20.90
CA GLY A 140 3.13 7.45 -21.54
C GLY A 140 2.04 7.01 -20.55
N LEU A 141 2.14 7.42 -19.27
CA LEU A 141 1.27 7.03 -18.19
C LEU A 141 0.46 8.20 -17.63
N THR A 142 -0.71 7.93 -17.06
CA THR A 142 -1.34 8.88 -16.15
C THR A 142 -0.56 8.94 -14.83
N MET A 143 -0.74 10.00 -14.06
CA MET A 143 -0.14 10.14 -12.73
C MET A 143 -0.56 9.00 -11.79
N ALA A 144 -1.82 8.55 -11.87
CA ALA A 144 -2.31 7.42 -11.08
C ALA A 144 -1.62 6.11 -11.50
N GLN A 145 -1.50 5.87 -12.81
CA GLN A 145 -0.79 4.70 -13.35
C GLN A 145 0.68 4.70 -12.95
N LEU A 146 1.37 5.84 -13.05
CA LEU A 146 2.76 5.96 -12.60
C LEU A 146 2.90 5.58 -11.13
N ALA A 147 2.03 6.10 -10.24
CA ALA A 147 2.08 5.82 -8.80
C ALA A 147 1.81 4.34 -8.48
N ILE A 148 0.86 3.70 -9.17
CA ILE A 148 0.56 2.28 -9.01
C ILE A 148 1.70 1.43 -9.58
N ALA A 149 2.17 1.73 -10.79
CA ALA A 149 3.30 1.04 -11.40
C ALA A 149 4.55 1.12 -10.52
N TRP A 150 4.81 2.28 -9.91
CA TRP A 150 5.97 2.47 -9.04
C TRP A 150 5.96 1.52 -7.83
N VAL A 151 4.83 1.38 -7.10
CA VAL A 151 4.78 0.45 -5.96
C VAL A 151 4.94 -1.01 -6.41
N LEU A 152 4.48 -1.34 -7.62
CA LEU A 152 4.59 -2.67 -8.20
C LEU A 152 6.01 -3.02 -8.72
N GLN A 153 6.94 -2.02 -8.84
CA GLN A 153 8.35 -2.33 -9.11
C GLN A 153 9.05 -2.98 -7.92
N ASN A 154 8.56 -2.81 -6.70
CA ASN A 154 9.08 -3.51 -5.55
C ASN A 154 8.73 -5.00 -5.64
N LYS A 155 9.73 -5.85 -5.78
CA LYS A 155 9.56 -7.30 -6.02
C LYS A 155 8.82 -8.03 -4.90
N ASN A 156 8.82 -7.48 -3.69
CA ASN A 156 8.09 -8.05 -2.56
C ASN A 156 6.60 -7.65 -2.58
N VAL A 157 6.19 -6.66 -3.40
CA VAL A 157 4.79 -6.26 -3.55
C VAL A 157 4.08 -7.18 -4.55
N ALA A 158 3.22 -8.04 -4.04
CA ALA A 158 2.40 -8.95 -4.86
C ALA A 158 1.15 -8.27 -5.44
N SER A 159 0.60 -7.27 -4.73
CA SER A 159 -0.63 -6.57 -5.16
C SER A 159 -0.74 -5.17 -4.58
N ALA A 160 -1.36 -4.28 -5.34
CA ALA A 160 -1.71 -2.92 -4.93
C ALA A 160 -3.24 -2.77 -4.84
N ILE A 161 -3.74 -2.43 -3.65
CA ILE A 161 -5.17 -2.22 -3.41
C ILE A 161 -5.53 -0.80 -3.86
N VAL A 162 -6.40 -0.71 -4.85
CA VAL A 162 -6.91 0.55 -5.37
C VAL A 162 -8.39 0.71 -5.08
N GLY A 163 -8.80 1.95 -4.83
CA GLY A 163 -10.22 2.34 -4.71
C GLY A 163 -10.64 3.11 -5.94
N ALA A 164 -11.89 2.92 -6.37
CA ALA A 164 -12.52 3.68 -7.44
C ALA A 164 -13.95 4.07 -7.05
N THR A 165 -14.36 5.27 -7.41
CA THR A 165 -15.75 5.76 -7.26
C THR A 165 -16.53 5.69 -8.57
N LYS A 166 -15.83 5.40 -9.67
CA LYS A 166 -16.38 5.26 -11.03
C LYS A 166 -15.67 4.12 -11.75
N PRO A 167 -16.36 3.35 -12.61
CA PRO A 167 -15.76 2.25 -13.37
C PRO A 167 -14.52 2.67 -14.19
N GLU A 168 -14.57 3.85 -14.81
CA GLU A 168 -13.49 4.36 -15.66
C GLU A 168 -12.16 4.54 -14.89
N GLN A 169 -12.24 4.82 -13.58
CA GLN A 169 -11.05 4.90 -12.73
C GLN A 169 -10.41 3.52 -12.54
N LEU A 170 -11.23 2.47 -12.46
CA LEU A 170 -10.71 1.11 -12.37
C LEU A 170 -10.05 0.70 -13.69
N ASP A 171 -10.72 0.97 -14.82
CA ASP A 171 -10.19 0.72 -16.16
C ASP A 171 -8.85 1.45 -16.41
N ASP A 172 -8.69 2.64 -15.84
CA ASP A 172 -7.43 3.39 -15.90
C ASP A 172 -6.36 2.78 -14.99
N ASN A 173 -6.70 2.48 -13.74
CA ASN A 173 -5.76 1.97 -12.74
C ASN A 173 -5.19 0.59 -13.13
N VAL A 174 -5.98 -0.32 -13.71
CA VAL A 174 -5.50 -1.66 -14.08
C VAL A 174 -4.46 -1.64 -15.19
N LYS A 175 -4.39 -0.59 -15.99
CA LYS A 175 -3.35 -0.42 -17.03
C LYS A 175 -1.95 -0.26 -16.45
N ALA A 176 -1.83 0.04 -15.15
CA ALA A 176 -0.55 0.06 -14.46
C ALA A 176 0.05 -1.35 -14.24
N ALA A 177 -0.78 -2.40 -14.32
CA ALA A 177 -0.31 -3.77 -14.15
C ALA A 177 0.61 -4.19 -15.30
N GLY A 178 1.77 -4.73 -14.96
CA GLY A 178 2.78 -5.17 -15.92
C GLY A 178 3.61 -4.05 -16.55
N VAL A 179 3.38 -2.78 -16.18
CA VAL A 179 4.25 -1.67 -16.59
C VAL A 179 5.61 -1.82 -15.91
N VAL A 180 6.67 -1.78 -16.70
CA VAL A 180 8.05 -1.75 -16.23
C VAL A 180 8.58 -0.33 -16.35
N LEU A 181 8.93 0.27 -15.22
CA LEU A 181 9.53 1.61 -15.18
C LEU A 181 11.05 1.49 -15.32
N ASP A 182 11.65 2.41 -16.06
CA ASP A 182 13.10 2.46 -16.21
C ASP A 182 13.79 2.99 -14.93
N ALA A 183 15.10 2.81 -14.85
CA ALA A 183 15.89 3.21 -13.68
C ALA A 183 15.93 4.73 -13.46
N ALA A 184 15.67 5.55 -14.49
CA ALA A 184 15.61 6.99 -14.36
C ALA A 184 14.29 7.44 -13.73
N THR A 185 13.18 6.81 -14.12
CA THR A 185 11.85 7.04 -13.57
C THR A 185 11.73 6.58 -12.10
N MET A 186 12.52 5.58 -11.70
CA MET A 186 12.51 5.03 -10.33
C MET A 186 13.30 5.87 -9.31
N LYS A 187 14.12 6.82 -9.72
CA LYS A 187 14.92 7.71 -8.85
C LYS A 187 14.14 8.94 -8.39
#